data_68d1ee0149fec9845d8f47d976de632c
#
_entry.id   68d1ee0149fec9845d8f47d976de632c
#
_cell.length_a   1.000
_cell.length_b   1.000
_cell.length_c   1.000
_cell.angle_alpha   90.00
_cell.angle_beta   90.00
_cell.angle_gamma   90.00
#
_symmetry.space_group_name_H-M   'P 1'
#
loop_
_entity.id
_entity.type
_entity.pdbx_description
1 polymer ?
#
loop_
_entity_poly.entity_id
_entity_poly.type
_entity_poly.pdbx_seq_one_letter_code
_entity_poly.pdbx_strand_id
1 'polypeptide(L)'
;MSFSEFTKEDYDLIRRSYEALMPKVRKRCRDEEEVAVVEKAFEFANAAHRNIRRRSGVPYIIHPIEVAGIVVEEIGLGYKSITA
;
A
#
# COMPACT_ATOMS: atom_id res chain seq x y z
N MET A 1 3.23 -17.47 7.49
CA MET A 1 2.14 -17.07 6.59
C MET A 1 1.25 -18.26 6.32
N SER A 2 -0.03 -18.04 6.19
CA SER A 2 -0.99 -19.08 5.86
C SER A 2 -1.74 -18.69 4.58
N PHE A 3 -2.33 -19.69 3.93
CA PHE A 3 -3.13 -19.48 2.74
C PHE A 3 -4.58 -19.81 3.06
N SER A 4 -5.43 -18.81 2.96
CA SER A 4 -6.86 -18.95 3.26
C SER A 4 -7.64 -17.88 2.51
N GLU A 5 -8.71 -18.28 1.88
CA GLU A 5 -9.53 -17.39 1.07
C GLU A 5 -9.96 -16.14 1.85
N PHE A 6 -9.85 -14.98 1.21
CA PHE A 6 -10.26 -13.73 1.82
C PHE A 6 -11.78 -13.63 1.90
N THR A 7 -12.25 -13.05 3.00
CA THR A 7 -13.65 -12.76 3.19
C THR A 7 -13.98 -11.36 2.68
N LYS A 8 -15.26 -11.02 2.65
CA LYS A 8 -15.69 -9.67 2.31
C LYS A 8 -15.05 -8.64 3.24
N GLU A 9 -14.95 -8.97 4.53
CA GLU A 9 -14.33 -8.08 5.51
C GLU A 9 -12.86 -7.85 5.23
N ASP A 10 -12.17 -8.88 4.74
CA ASP A 10 -10.77 -8.75 4.34
C ASP A 10 -10.61 -7.80 3.16
N TYR A 11 -11.47 -7.91 2.15
CA TYR A 11 -11.42 -7.02 1.01
C TYR A 11 -11.78 -5.58 1.40
N ASP A 12 -12.70 -5.40 2.33
CA ASP A 12 -13.04 -4.07 2.83
C ASP A 12 -11.85 -3.44 3.58
N LEU A 13 -11.15 -4.24 4.37
CA LEU A 13 -9.96 -3.77 5.07
C LEU A 13 -8.86 -3.35 4.09
N ILE A 14 -8.63 -4.16 3.07
CA ILE A 14 -7.63 -3.85 2.04
C ILE A 14 -8.00 -2.55 1.35
N ARG A 15 -9.25 -2.38 0.96
CA ARG A 15 -9.72 -1.17 0.31
C ARG A 15 -9.54 0.06 1.18
N ARG A 16 -9.91 -0.02 2.46
CA ARG A 16 -9.75 1.10 3.40
C ARG A 16 -8.29 1.47 3.60
N SER A 17 -7.42 0.46 3.71
CA SER A 17 -5.99 0.70 3.86
C SER A 17 -5.41 1.38 2.62
N TYR A 18 -5.84 0.94 1.44
CA TYR A 18 -5.43 1.54 0.18
C TYR A 18 -5.94 2.99 0.06
N GLU A 19 -7.21 3.21 0.39
CA GLU A 19 -7.80 4.55 0.35
C GLU A 19 -7.11 5.51 1.32
N ALA A 20 -6.63 5.01 2.46
CA ALA A 20 -5.88 5.82 3.40
C ALA A 20 -4.47 6.14 2.88
N LEU A 21 -3.90 5.24 2.10
CA LEU A 21 -2.57 5.43 1.51
C LEU A 21 -2.58 6.44 0.36
N MET A 22 -3.58 6.38 -0.49
CA MET A 22 -3.60 7.16 -1.73
C MET A 22 -3.49 8.68 -1.55
N PRO A 23 -4.14 9.32 -0.56
CA PRO A 23 -3.93 10.75 -0.34
C PRO A 23 -2.47 11.09 -0.05
N LYS A 24 -1.76 10.23 0.69
CA LYS A 24 -0.34 10.43 0.97
C LYS A 24 0.49 10.31 -0.29
N VAL A 25 0.18 9.33 -1.13
CA VAL A 25 0.85 9.11 -2.41
C VAL A 25 0.64 10.31 -3.32
N ARG A 26 -0.59 10.78 -3.46
CA ARG A 26 -0.91 11.93 -4.32
C ARG A 26 -0.23 13.20 -3.87
N LYS A 27 -0.08 13.36 -2.57
CA LYS A 27 0.60 14.52 -2.01
C LYS A 27 2.09 14.53 -2.36
N ARG A 28 2.70 13.34 -2.49
CA ARG A 28 4.13 13.20 -2.76
C ARG A 28 4.47 13.03 -4.23
N CYS A 29 3.54 12.54 -5.03
CA CYS A 29 3.75 12.35 -6.46
C CYS A 29 3.62 13.67 -7.19
N ARG A 30 4.44 13.84 -8.22
CA ARG A 30 4.47 15.09 -9.00
C ARG A 30 3.33 15.19 -10.00
N ASP A 31 2.92 14.05 -10.55
CA ASP A 31 1.91 14.02 -11.58
C ASP A 31 1.11 12.72 -11.54
N GLU A 32 0.12 12.62 -12.41
CA GLU A 32 -0.75 11.47 -12.47
C GLU A 32 -0.04 10.20 -12.97
N GLU A 33 1.02 10.35 -13.74
CA GLU A 33 1.79 9.19 -14.19
C GLU A 33 2.45 8.48 -13.04
N GLU A 34 3.01 9.24 -12.09
CA GLU A 34 3.61 8.66 -10.89
C GLU A 34 2.56 7.97 -10.04
N VAL A 35 1.38 8.58 -9.91
CA VAL A 35 0.26 7.97 -9.19
C VAL A 35 -0.17 6.67 -9.87
N ALA A 36 -0.25 6.65 -11.19
CA ALA A 36 -0.63 5.48 -11.94
C ALA A 36 0.37 4.33 -11.74
N VAL A 37 1.66 4.64 -11.66
CA VAL A 37 2.70 3.63 -11.38
C VAL A 37 2.47 3.01 -10.00
N VAL A 38 2.16 3.82 -9.00
CA VAL A 38 1.88 3.32 -7.66
C VAL A 38 0.62 2.44 -7.65
N GLU A 39 -0.42 2.86 -8.34
CA GLU A 39 -1.66 2.09 -8.44
C GLU A 39 -1.41 0.74 -9.11
N LYS A 40 -0.63 0.71 -10.18
CA LYS A 40 -0.27 -0.54 -10.86
C LYS A 40 0.54 -1.45 -9.94
N ALA A 41 1.49 -0.88 -9.22
CA ALA A 41 2.29 -1.65 -8.27
C ALA A 41 1.41 -2.26 -7.19
N PHE A 42 0.44 -1.49 -6.69
CA PHE A 42 -0.51 -1.99 -5.71
C PHE A 42 -1.37 -3.13 -6.27
N GLU A 43 -1.91 -2.95 -7.47
CA GLU A 43 -2.72 -3.98 -8.12
C GLU A 43 -1.93 -5.28 -8.29
N PHE A 44 -0.69 -5.16 -8.73
CA PHE A 44 0.20 -6.31 -8.89
C PHE A 44 0.44 -7.00 -7.56
N ALA A 45 0.77 -6.24 -6.53
CA ALA A 45 1.03 -6.78 -5.20
C ALA A 45 -0.23 -7.43 -4.61
N ASN A 46 -1.38 -6.81 -4.81
CA ASN A 46 -2.64 -7.33 -4.32
C ASN A 46 -2.98 -8.67 -4.98
N ALA A 47 -2.76 -8.78 -6.28
CA ALA A 47 -2.97 -10.03 -6.99
C ALA A 47 -1.98 -11.11 -6.54
N ALA A 48 -0.71 -10.73 -6.35
CA ALA A 48 0.33 -11.66 -5.94
C ALA A 48 0.10 -12.19 -4.52
N HIS A 49 -0.52 -11.40 -3.65
CA HIS A 49 -0.74 -11.78 -2.27
C HIS A 49 -2.19 -12.16 -1.96
N ARG A 50 -2.98 -12.41 -3.00
CA ARG A 50 -4.37 -12.81 -2.81
C ARG A 50 -4.45 -14.08 -1.96
N ASN A 51 -5.34 -14.05 -0.95
CA ASN A 51 -5.58 -15.16 -0.03
C ASN A 51 -4.39 -15.56 0.84
N ILE A 52 -3.35 -14.73 0.89
CA ILE A 52 -2.21 -14.95 1.78
C ILE A 52 -2.43 -14.14 3.04
N ARG A 53 -2.32 -14.82 4.20
CA ARG A 53 -2.53 -14.18 5.50
C ARG A 53 -1.27 -14.24 6.34
N ARG A 54 -1.12 -13.26 7.21
CA ARG A 54 -0.09 -13.29 8.25
C ARG A 54 -0.53 -14.25 9.35
N ARG A 55 0.38 -14.55 10.28
CA ARG A 55 0.07 -15.41 11.42
C ARG A 55 -1.12 -14.92 12.23
N SER A 56 -1.32 -13.62 12.29
CA SER A 56 -2.45 -12.99 12.98
C SER A 56 -3.79 -13.21 12.28
N GLY A 57 -3.78 -13.72 11.04
CA GLY A 57 -4.99 -13.88 10.24
C GLY A 57 -5.30 -12.67 9.35
N VAL A 58 -4.58 -11.58 9.52
CA VAL A 58 -4.74 -10.37 8.71
C VAL A 58 -4.20 -10.62 7.29
N PRO A 59 -4.88 -10.12 6.22
CA PRO A 59 -4.34 -10.24 4.87
C PRO A 59 -2.91 -9.70 4.79
N TYR A 60 -2.02 -10.45 4.15
CA TYR A 60 -0.61 -10.09 4.09
C TYR A 60 -0.39 -8.73 3.43
N ILE A 61 -1.19 -8.40 2.42
CA ILE A 61 -1.06 -7.15 1.66
C ILE A 61 -1.18 -5.90 2.55
N ILE A 62 -1.83 -5.99 3.70
CA ILE A 62 -1.98 -4.85 4.62
C ILE A 62 -0.60 -4.37 5.09
N HIS A 63 0.33 -5.28 5.34
CA HIS A 63 1.67 -4.90 5.78
C HIS A 63 2.44 -4.06 4.72
N PRO A 64 2.53 -4.49 3.46
CA PRO A 64 3.13 -3.65 2.42
C PRO A 64 2.47 -2.28 2.27
N ILE A 65 1.15 -2.21 2.42
CA ILE A 65 0.44 -0.94 2.35
C ILE A 65 0.87 0.01 3.47
N GLU A 66 0.96 -0.50 4.70
CA GLU A 66 1.40 0.30 5.84
C GLU A 66 2.84 0.75 5.69
N VAL A 67 3.72 -0.15 5.24
CA VAL A 67 5.12 0.17 5.00
C VAL A 67 5.24 1.22 3.90
N ALA A 68 4.44 1.09 2.85
CA ALA A 68 4.44 2.07 1.77
C ALA A 68 4.05 3.46 2.28
N GLY A 69 3.08 3.54 3.19
CA GLY A 69 2.67 4.81 3.78
C GLY A 69 3.81 5.48 4.54
N ILE A 70 4.54 4.70 5.33
CA ILE A 70 5.69 5.20 6.09
C ILE A 70 6.80 5.65 5.15
N VAL A 71 7.10 4.84 4.15
CA VAL A 71 8.17 5.15 3.19
C VAL A 71 7.84 6.43 2.41
N VAL A 72 6.62 6.58 1.97
CA VAL A 72 6.20 7.78 1.24
C VAL A 72 6.39 9.04 2.09
N GLU A 73 6.01 8.97 3.37
CA GLU A 73 6.18 10.10 4.28
C GLU A 73 7.65 10.41 4.52
N GLU A 74 8.46 9.39 4.77
CA GLU A 74 9.88 9.57 5.04
C GLU A 74 10.67 10.03 3.83
N ILE A 75 10.39 9.48 2.65
CA ILE A 75 11.04 9.90 1.42
C ILE A 75 10.75 11.37 1.15
N GLY A 76 9.51 11.80 1.38
CA GLY A 76 9.14 13.19 1.23
C GLY A 76 9.99 14.11 2.08
N LEU A 77 10.22 13.73 3.34
CA LEU A 77 11.05 14.49 4.27
C LEU A 77 12.53 14.40 3.90
N GLY A 78 13.00 13.19 3.64
CA GLY A 78 14.39 12.94 3.29
C GLY A 78 14.80 13.62 1.99
N TYR A 79 13.94 13.63 1.01
CA TYR A 79 14.18 14.30 -0.25
C TYR A 79 14.35 15.80 -0.06
N LYS A 80 13.51 16.39 0.76
CA LYS A 80 13.62 17.82 1.08
C LYS A 80 14.91 18.14 1.82
N SER A 81 15.33 17.27 2.72
CA SER A 81 16.57 17.42 3.45
C SER A 81 17.78 17.38 2.51
N ILE A 82 17.75 16.48 1.55
CA ILE A 82 18.86 16.29 0.60
C ILE A 82 18.93 17.44 -0.40
N THR A 83 17.79 17.89 -0.86
CA THR A 83 17.72 18.91 -1.91
C THR A 83 17.72 20.34 -1.38
N ALA A 84 17.42 20.49 -0.13
CA ALA A 84 17.45 21.81 0.51
C ALA A 84 18.86 22.20 0.88
#